data_03c2bfac20ddb973e753046bbcbbb2e3
#
_entry.id   03c2bfac20ddb973e753046bbcbbb2e3
#
_cell.length_a   1.000
_cell.length_b   1.000
_cell.length_c   1.000
_cell.angle_alpha   90.00
_cell.angle_beta   90.00
_cell.angle_gamma   90.00
#
_symmetry.space_group_name_H-M   'P 1'
#
loop_
_entity.id
_entity.type
_entity.pdbx_description
1 polymer ?
#
loop_
_entity_poly.entity_id
_entity_poly.type
_entity_poly.pdbx_seq_one_letter_code
_entity_poly.pdbx_strand_id
1 'polypeptide(L)'
;MTKTEICNLALSLLSANTATDIDTDTTPQAEAVRRWFAPARDECLASHPWNFATKRARLTLTWTALSGVALADNGSGEIRVTHTSHGLTTGQRIHMQDVEGVTAANGTWYVTRIDADTYDLDASVFAGTHTSGTGEWIVAPLHGWDYKHTLPTDNLRVVRVNGYEGNEEDSAPYAIEESVLLSDDTIIDLQYVYQHTTVANWTQDFINAFAALLASYVAAEITESVGRGETLRKQFEAIVAPQKRRNDARTGKGRTLQPTFNSQLVAARRSSITNW
;
A
#
# COMPACT_ATOMS: atom_id res chain seq x y z
N MET A 1 28.96 1.98 -4.45
CA MET A 1 29.01 2.38 -5.87
C MET A 1 28.27 3.69 -6.05
N THR A 2 28.76 4.53 -6.94
CA THR A 2 28.09 5.77 -7.34
C THR A 2 27.00 5.51 -8.40
N LYS A 3 26.12 6.49 -8.63
CA LYS A 3 25.11 6.42 -9.70
C LYS A 3 25.76 6.20 -11.07
N THR A 4 26.86 6.93 -11.36
CA THR A 4 27.62 6.81 -12.62
C THR A 4 28.19 5.43 -12.80
N GLU A 5 28.81 4.83 -11.76
CA GLU A 5 29.35 3.47 -11.84
C GLU A 5 28.27 2.43 -12.17
N ILE A 6 27.09 2.56 -11.57
CA ILE A 6 25.96 1.65 -11.84
C ILE A 6 25.41 1.82 -13.26
N CYS A 7 25.29 3.06 -13.72
CA CYS A 7 24.89 3.34 -15.10
C CYS A 7 25.91 2.79 -16.11
N ASN A 8 27.20 2.90 -15.79
CA ASN A 8 28.27 2.36 -16.61
C ASN A 8 28.25 0.83 -16.66
N LEU A 9 27.81 0.15 -15.59
CA LEU A 9 27.52 -1.29 -15.65
C LEU A 9 26.44 -1.62 -16.69
N ALA A 10 25.35 -0.84 -16.72
CA ALA A 10 24.28 -1.03 -17.70
C ALA A 10 24.78 -0.78 -19.13
N LEU A 11 25.57 0.27 -19.35
CA LEU A 11 26.18 0.57 -20.65
C LEU A 11 27.16 -0.53 -21.10
N SER A 12 27.95 -1.09 -20.18
CA SER A 12 28.89 -2.19 -20.48
C SER A 12 28.17 -3.47 -20.93
N LEU A 13 26.98 -3.77 -20.42
CA LEU A 13 26.14 -4.89 -20.89
C LEU A 13 25.71 -4.72 -22.36
N LEU A 14 25.71 -3.50 -22.86
CA LEU A 14 25.38 -3.16 -24.23
C LEU A 14 26.63 -2.99 -25.12
N SER A 15 27.82 -3.14 -24.54
CA SER A 15 29.10 -2.83 -25.22
C SER A 15 29.19 -1.37 -25.70
N ALA A 16 28.49 -0.47 -24.99
CA ALA A 16 28.46 0.96 -25.25
C ALA A 16 29.58 1.70 -24.48
N ASN A 17 29.89 2.91 -24.92
CA ASN A 17 30.86 3.76 -24.24
C ASN A 17 30.31 4.18 -22.86
N THR A 18 31.20 4.21 -21.87
CA THR A 18 30.90 4.65 -20.51
C THR A 18 30.90 6.17 -20.41
N ALA A 19 30.09 6.71 -19.51
CA ALA A 19 30.05 8.12 -19.17
C ALA A 19 31.08 8.44 -18.06
N THR A 20 31.68 9.63 -18.11
CA THR A 20 32.54 10.12 -17.04
C THR A 20 31.70 10.53 -15.83
N ASP A 21 30.60 11.23 -16.05
CA ASP A 21 29.61 11.58 -15.07
C ASP A 21 28.22 11.53 -15.72
N ILE A 22 27.37 10.61 -15.26
CA ILE A 22 26.07 10.38 -15.87
C ILE A 22 25.13 11.59 -15.79
N ASP A 23 25.31 12.48 -14.82
CA ASP A 23 24.42 13.62 -14.61
C ASP A 23 24.77 14.82 -15.51
N THR A 24 26.02 14.92 -15.93
CA THR A 24 26.54 16.06 -16.73
C THR A 24 26.90 15.69 -18.17
N ASP A 25 27.11 14.41 -18.48
CA ASP A 25 27.47 13.94 -19.81
C ASP A 25 26.28 14.13 -20.80
N THR A 26 26.57 14.72 -21.94
CA THR A 26 25.59 15.05 -23.00
C THR A 26 25.58 14.06 -24.16
N THR A 27 26.28 12.93 -24.03
CA THR A 27 26.22 11.88 -25.03
C THR A 27 24.83 11.25 -25.10
N PRO A 28 24.36 10.82 -26.28
CA PRO A 28 23.05 10.18 -26.44
C PRO A 28 22.86 8.99 -25.50
N GLN A 29 23.93 8.21 -25.23
CA GLN A 29 23.88 7.07 -24.33
C GLN A 29 23.65 7.50 -22.89
N ALA A 30 24.33 8.55 -22.42
CA ALA A 30 24.14 9.09 -21.07
C ALA A 30 22.74 9.68 -20.89
N GLU A 31 22.22 10.37 -21.91
CA GLU A 31 20.86 10.92 -21.89
C GLU A 31 19.80 9.82 -21.85
N ALA A 32 19.96 8.75 -22.63
CA ALA A 32 19.05 7.61 -22.62
C ALA A 32 19.03 6.94 -21.25
N VAL A 33 20.20 6.63 -20.67
CA VAL A 33 20.31 6.00 -19.33
C VAL A 33 19.72 6.91 -18.25
N ARG A 34 19.97 8.22 -18.30
CA ARG A 34 19.44 9.20 -17.34
C ARG A 34 17.93 9.24 -17.36
N ARG A 35 17.31 9.21 -18.56
CA ARG A 35 15.86 9.20 -18.76
C ARG A 35 15.19 7.99 -18.12
N TRP A 36 15.81 6.82 -18.29
CA TRP A 36 15.24 5.56 -17.82
C TRP A 36 15.68 5.15 -16.40
N PHE A 37 16.59 5.91 -15.77
CA PHE A 37 17.12 5.55 -14.45
C PHE A 37 16.03 5.44 -13.39
N ALA A 38 15.17 6.45 -13.24
CA ALA A 38 14.13 6.46 -12.21
C ALA A 38 13.02 5.42 -12.48
N PRO A 39 12.45 5.31 -13.70
CA PRO A 39 11.47 4.25 -14.00
C PRO A 39 12.03 2.84 -13.77
N ALA A 40 13.25 2.55 -14.24
CA ALA A 40 13.89 1.24 -14.06
C ALA A 40 14.16 0.94 -12.57
N ARG A 41 14.56 1.95 -11.79
CA ARG A 41 14.75 1.82 -10.32
C ARG A 41 13.44 1.41 -9.66
N ASP A 42 12.37 2.13 -9.92
CA ASP A 42 11.08 1.93 -9.26
C ASP A 42 10.48 0.57 -9.64
N GLU A 43 10.61 0.14 -10.90
CA GLU A 43 10.21 -1.20 -11.32
C GLU A 43 11.07 -2.29 -10.66
N CYS A 44 12.40 -2.12 -10.63
CA CYS A 44 13.30 -3.08 -9.98
C CYS A 44 13.02 -3.21 -8.49
N LEU A 45 12.73 -2.09 -7.80
CA LEU A 45 12.30 -2.08 -6.40
C LEU A 45 10.98 -2.82 -6.23
N ALA A 46 9.98 -2.51 -7.04
CA ALA A 46 8.65 -3.11 -6.96
C ALA A 46 8.64 -4.61 -7.31
N SER A 47 9.62 -5.10 -8.08
CA SER A 47 9.66 -6.50 -8.52
C SER A 47 9.86 -7.51 -7.39
N HIS A 48 10.53 -7.10 -6.30
CA HIS A 48 10.87 -7.95 -5.17
C HIS A 48 10.96 -7.12 -3.87
N PRO A 49 10.51 -7.64 -2.70
CA PRO A 49 10.68 -6.96 -1.42
C PRO A 49 12.14 -7.03 -0.95
N TRP A 50 12.97 -6.14 -1.47
CA TRP A 50 14.37 -6.01 -1.10
C TRP A 50 14.50 -5.55 0.35
N ASN A 51 15.29 -6.25 1.17
CA ASN A 51 15.40 -5.96 2.61
C ASN A 51 15.79 -4.50 2.90
N PHE A 52 16.67 -3.91 2.08
CA PHE A 52 17.11 -2.51 2.24
C PHE A 52 16.04 -1.49 1.83
N ALA A 53 15.07 -1.90 1.01
CA ALA A 53 14.00 -1.05 0.48
C ALA A 53 12.62 -1.39 1.07
N THR A 54 12.59 -2.06 2.22
CA THR A 54 11.35 -2.41 2.91
C THR A 54 11.19 -1.58 4.17
N LYS A 55 10.03 -0.96 4.34
CA LYS A 55 9.62 -0.19 5.53
C LYS A 55 8.38 -0.78 6.17
N ARG A 56 8.15 -0.35 7.40
CA ARG A 56 6.91 -0.60 8.13
C ARG A 56 6.28 0.72 8.53
N ALA A 57 4.96 0.79 8.43
CA ALA A 57 4.16 1.93 8.87
C ALA A 57 2.91 1.42 9.57
N ARG A 58 2.43 2.16 10.54
CA ARG A 58 1.10 1.99 11.09
C ARG A 58 0.22 3.07 10.50
N LEU A 59 -0.81 2.65 9.80
CA LEU A 59 -1.81 3.54 9.23
C LEU A 59 -2.96 3.64 10.24
N THR A 60 -3.28 4.86 10.62
CA THR A 60 -4.40 5.19 11.51
C THR A 60 -5.36 6.10 10.77
N LEU A 61 -6.60 6.05 11.15
CA LEU A 61 -7.62 6.96 10.62
C LEU A 61 -7.44 8.35 11.22
N THR A 62 -7.73 9.36 10.42
CA THR A 62 -7.79 10.76 10.88
C THR A 62 -9.26 11.16 10.95
N TRP A 63 -9.80 11.20 12.16
CA TRP A 63 -11.16 11.59 12.42
C TRP A 63 -11.32 13.10 12.47
N THR A 64 -12.43 13.57 11.96
CA THR A 64 -12.83 14.99 12.04
C THR A 64 -13.80 15.15 13.20
N ALA A 65 -13.38 15.94 14.21
CA ALA A 65 -14.21 16.18 15.38
C ALA A 65 -15.44 17.02 15.04
N LEU A 66 -16.56 16.72 15.68
CA LEU A 66 -17.82 17.48 15.59
C LEU A 66 -17.85 18.68 16.54
N SER A 67 -16.71 19.36 16.73
CA SER A 67 -16.67 20.56 17.58
C SER A 67 -17.41 21.73 16.92
N GLY A 68 -18.35 22.37 17.65
CA GLY A 68 -19.18 23.45 17.12
C GLY A 68 -20.25 23.01 16.12
N VAL A 69 -20.52 21.72 16.05
CA VAL A 69 -21.52 21.11 15.16
C VAL A 69 -22.86 21.01 15.88
N ALA A 70 -23.95 21.19 15.17
CA ALA A 70 -25.30 20.92 15.64
C ALA A 70 -25.94 19.77 14.85
N LEU A 71 -26.61 18.87 15.57
CA LEU A 71 -27.48 17.86 14.99
C LEU A 71 -28.93 18.17 15.34
N ALA A 72 -29.78 18.24 14.33
CA ALA A 72 -31.19 18.58 14.46
C ALA A 72 -32.05 17.74 13.50
N ASP A 73 -33.36 17.76 13.70
CA ASP A 73 -34.34 17.26 12.75
C ASP A 73 -34.32 18.13 11.47
N ASN A 74 -34.24 17.52 10.31
CA ASN A 74 -34.31 18.22 9.02
C ASN A 74 -35.75 18.67 8.64
N GLY A 75 -36.72 18.36 9.46
CA GLY A 75 -38.13 18.59 9.23
C GLY A 75 -38.88 17.41 8.60
N SER A 76 -38.19 16.35 8.26
CA SER A 76 -38.71 15.07 7.73
C SER A 76 -38.43 13.89 8.65
N GLY A 77 -37.79 14.14 9.81
CA GLY A 77 -37.44 13.13 10.78
C GLY A 77 -36.04 12.54 10.58
N GLU A 78 -35.25 13.01 9.59
CA GLU A 78 -33.86 12.64 9.42
C GLU A 78 -32.89 13.59 10.14
N ILE A 79 -31.68 13.14 10.38
CA ILE A 79 -30.66 13.92 11.07
C ILE A 79 -30.01 14.91 10.11
N ARG A 80 -30.16 16.21 10.36
CA ARG A 80 -29.38 17.28 9.73
C ARG A 80 -28.17 17.62 10.57
N VAL A 81 -27.01 17.64 9.94
CA VAL A 81 -25.75 18.04 10.55
C VAL A 81 -25.37 19.42 10.04
N THR A 82 -25.13 20.36 10.96
CA THR A 82 -24.57 21.69 10.65
C THR A 82 -23.11 21.70 11.05
N HIS A 83 -22.22 21.70 10.05
CA HIS A 83 -20.76 21.66 10.23
C HIS A 83 -20.09 22.56 9.18
N THR A 84 -19.58 23.68 9.61
CA THR A 84 -18.99 24.70 8.73
C THR A 84 -17.91 24.15 7.82
N SER A 85 -18.06 24.38 6.52
CA SER A 85 -17.09 23.98 5.48
C SER A 85 -16.76 22.48 5.49
N HIS A 86 -17.77 21.62 5.66
CA HIS A 86 -17.59 20.17 5.79
C HIS A 86 -16.99 19.50 4.54
N GLY A 87 -17.03 20.12 3.36
CA GLY A 87 -16.42 19.63 2.13
C GLY A 87 -17.08 18.39 1.50
N LEU A 88 -18.18 17.89 2.07
CA LEU A 88 -18.88 16.71 1.54
C LEU A 88 -19.70 17.05 0.30
N THR A 89 -19.94 16.04 -0.53
CA THR A 89 -20.83 16.07 -1.70
C THR A 89 -21.93 15.03 -1.55
N THR A 90 -23.10 15.31 -2.14
CA THR A 90 -24.23 14.35 -2.15
C THR A 90 -23.80 13.00 -2.71
N GLY A 91 -24.18 11.92 -2.03
CA GLY A 91 -23.86 10.55 -2.36
C GLY A 91 -22.55 10.04 -1.78
N GLN A 92 -21.77 10.87 -1.08
CA GLN A 92 -20.64 10.36 -0.31
C GLN A 92 -21.13 9.57 0.91
N ARG A 93 -20.31 8.61 1.33
CA ARG A 93 -20.55 7.81 2.52
C ARG A 93 -19.60 8.28 3.62
N ILE A 94 -20.12 8.44 4.83
CA ILE A 94 -19.35 8.80 6.03
C ILE A 94 -19.60 7.77 7.13
N HIS A 95 -18.64 7.64 8.03
CA HIS A 95 -18.82 6.93 9.30
C HIS A 95 -18.72 7.93 10.44
N MET A 96 -19.66 7.88 11.38
CA MET A 96 -19.74 8.74 12.58
C MET A 96 -19.65 7.87 13.83
N GLN A 97 -18.97 8.37 14.85
CA GLN A 97 -18.86 7.69 16.15
C GLN A 97 -18.81 8.69 17.31
N ASP A 98 -19.04 8.18 18.52
CA ASP A 98 -18.95 8.94 19.78
C ASP A 98 -19.87 10.18 19.87
N VAL A 99 -20.95 10.17 19.09
CA VAL A 99 -22.00 11.20 19.17
C VAL A 99 -22.89 10.90 20.37
N GLU A 100 -22.99 11.87 21.29
CA GLU A 100 -23.88 11.77 22.45
C GLU A 100 -25.17 12.57 22.26
N GLY A 101 -26.21 12.14 22.94
CA GLY A 101 -27.53 12.79 22.88
C GLY A 101 -28.35 12.41 21.65
N VAL A 102 -27.80 12.53 20.44
CA VAL A 102 -28.37 12.00 19.19
C VAL A 102 -27.58 10.75 18.76
N THR A 103 -27.64 9.74 19.60
CA THR A 103 -26.84 8.49 19.40
C THR A 103 -27.20 7.75 18.11
N ALA A 104 -28.36 8.00 17.54
CA ALA A 104 -28.78 7.49 16.24
C ALA A 104 -27.90 8.00 15.07
N ALA A 105 -27.09 9.04 15.28
CA ALA A 105 -26.11 9.50 14.29
C ALA A 105 -24.87 8.59 14.20
N ASN A 106 -24.58 7.80 15.25
CA ASN A 106 -23.46 6.85 15.20
C ASN A 106 -23.74 5.75 14.20
N GLY A 107 -22.79 5.52 13.30
CA GLY A 107 -22.90 4.53 12.23
C GLY A 107 -22.43 5.07 10.90
N THR A 108 -22.83 4.38 9.85
CA THR A 108 -22.38 4.70 8.48
C THR A 108 -23.58 5.18 7.66
N TRP A 109 -23.42 6.34 7.03
CA TRP A 109 -24.48 7.06 6.34
C TRP A 109 -24.05 7.51 4.96
N TYR A 110 -24.95 7.47 3.99
CA TYR A 110 -24.86 8.33 2.82
C TYR A 110 -25.33 9.73 3.19
N VAL A 111 -24.81 10.73 2.50
CA VAL A 111 -25.15 12.13 2.82
C VAL A 111 -25.78 12.81 1.63
N THR A 112 -26.78 13.62 1.92
CA THR A 112 -27.34 14.61 0.99
C THR A 112 -26.86 15.99 1.42
N ARG A 113 -25.99 16.61 0.60
CA ARG A 113 -25.48 17.95 0.83
C ARG A 113 -26.57 18.98 0.56
N ILE A 114 -26.82 19.86 1.51
CA ILE A 114 -27.74 20.99 1.39
C ILE A 114 -26.99 22.23 0.93
N ASP A 115 -25.91 22.60 1.62
CA ASP A 115 -25.04 23.72 1.28
C ASP A 115 -23.57 23.45 1.71
N ALA A 116 -22.76 24.50 1.89
CA ALA A 116 -21.36 24.34 2.29
C ALA A 116 -21.18 23.90 3.75
N ASP A 117 -22.19 24.16 4.56
CA ASP A 117 -22.14 24.03 6.03
C ASP A 117 -23.18 23.01 6.57
N THR A 118 -24.08 22.51 5.71
CA THR A 118 -25.13 21.60 6.14
C THR A 118 -25.33 20.41 5.22
N TYR A 119 -25.58 19.25 5.81
CA TYR A 119 -25.93 18.01 5.12
C TYR A 119 -26.90 17.17 5.97
N ASP A 120 -27.66 16.31 5.30
CA ASP A 120 -28.55 15.35 5.93
C ASP A 120 -27.92 13.95 5.87
N LEU A 121 -28.18 13.13 6.89
CA LEU A 121 -27.83 11.72 6.93
C LEU A 121 -29.01 10.93 6.35
N ASP A 122 -28.85 10.37 5.17
CA ASP A 122 -29.91 9.72 4.41
C ASP A 122 -30.49 8.51 5.18
N ALA A 123 -31.80 8.41 5.27
CA ALA A 123 -32.55 7.36 5.95
C ALA A 123 -32.22 7.22 7.46
N SER A 124 -31.63 8.22 8.07
CA SER A 124 -31.47 8.28 9.53
C SER A 124 -32.77 8.62 10.22
N VAL A 125 -32.82 8.43 11.55
CA VAL A 125 -33.97 8.83 12.37
C VAL A 125 -33.50 9.76 13.48
N PHE A 126 -33.95 11.00 13.44
CA PHE A 126 -33.61 11.96 14.48
C PHE A 126 -34.33 11.62 15.80
N ALA A 127 -33.54 11.51 16.88
CA ALA A 127 -34.07 11.36 18.24
C ALA A 127 -33.04 11.91 19.25
N GLY A 128 -33.55 12.64 20.23
CA GLY A 128 -32.77 13.18 21.34
C GLY A 128 -32.31 14.62 21.15
N THR A 129 -31.30 15.02 21.91
CA THR A 129 -30.70 16.36 21.86
C THR A 129 -29.18 16.18 21.82
N HIS A 130 -28.52 16.71 20.80
CA HIS A 130 -27.08 16.58 20.63
C HIS A 130 -26.31 17.22 21.80
N THR A 131 -25.37 16.47 22.37
CA THR A 131 -24.39 16.97 23.34
C THR A 131 -23.27 17.66 22.57
N SER A 132 -23.22 18.97 22.64
CA SER A 132 -22.21 19.75 21.88
C SER A 132 -20.78 19.34 22.21
N GLY A 133 -19.95 19.23 21.19
CA GLY A 133 -18.53 18.86 21.31
C GLY A 133 -18.28 17.36 21.41
N THR A 134 -19.31 16.52 21.26
CA THR A 134 -19.16 15.06 21.17
C THR A 134 -19.27 14.59 19.74
N GLY A 135 -18.63 13.45 19.46
CA GLY A 135 -18.63 12.80 18.16
C GLY A 135 -17.53 13.23 17.22
N GLU A 136 -17.27 12.35 16.28
CA GLU A 136 -16.33 12.55 15.18
C GLU A 136 -16.77 11.77 13.95
N TRP A 137 -16.28 12.13 12.80
CA TRP A 137 -16.62 11.49 11.54
C TRP A 137 -15.43 11.38 10.59
N ILE A 138 -15.57 10.48 9.61
CA ILE A 138 -14.57 10.24 8.56
C ILE A 138 -15.31 9.88 7.27
N VAL A 139 -14.72 10.24 6.13
CA VAL A 139 -15.24 9.78 4.82
C VAL A 139 -14.92 8.30 4.65
N ALA A 140 -15.95 7.50 4.51
CA ALA A 140 -15.88 6.07 4.27
C ALA A 140 -15.81 5.75 2.76
N PRO A 141 -15.34 4.56 2.36
CA PRO A 141 -15.52 4.05 1.00
C PRO A 141 -17.00 3.99 0.64
N LEU A 142 -17.33 4.16 -0.65
CA LEU A 142 -18.74 4.17 -1.10
C LEU A 142 -19.48 2.88 -0.77
N HIS A 143 -18.80 1.75 -0.86
CA HIS A 143 -19.36 0.43 -0.54
C HIS A 143 -18.25 -0.59 -0.27
N GLY A 144 -18.62 -1.74 0.27
CA GLY A 144 -17.76 -2.92 0.39
C GLY A 144 -16.79 -2.91 1.56
N TRP A 145 -16.38 -1.74 2.06
CA TRP A 145 -15.44 -1.58 3.15
C TRP A 145 -15.89 -0.49 4.12
N ASP A 146 -15.44 -0.57 5.37
CA ASP A 146 -15.78 0.45 6.38
C ASP A 146 -14.81 1.63 6.37
N TYR A 147 -13.52 1.38 6.11
CA TYR A 147 -12.49 2.40 6.22
C TYR A 147 -11.57 2.47 5.02
N LYS A 148 -10.98 3.66 4.81
CA LYS A 148 -9.91 3.89 3.84
C LYS A 148 -8.70 4.50 4.53
N HIS A 149 -7.54 3.91 4.29
CA HIS A 149 -6.26 4.33 4.83
C HIS A 149 -5.38 4.87 3.71
N THR A 150 -4.85 6.07 3.86
CA THR A 150 -3.92 6.64 2.88
C THR A 150 -2.58 5.90 2.95
N LEU A 151 -2.13 5.37 1.83
CA LEU A 151 -0.82 4.75 1.72
C LEU A 151 0.30 5.81 1.78
N PRO A 152 1.50 5.46 2.29
CA PRO A 152 2.66 6.35 2.24
C PRO A 152 2.96 6.79 0.80
N THR A 153 3.32 8.06 0.61
CA THR A 153 3.59 8.64 -0.71
C THR A 153 4.80 8.03 -1.43
N ASP A 154 5.69 7.40 -0.68
CA ASP A 154 6.86 6.67 -1.18
C ASP A 154 6.56 5.17 -1.42
N ASN A 155 5.31 4.72 -1.26
CA ASN A 155 4.93 3.32 -1.47
C ASN A 155 4.99 2.95 -2.95
N LEU A 156 5.76 1.90 -3.26
CA LEU A 156 5.79 1.28 -4.59
C LEU A 156 5.00 -0.04 -4.62
N ARG A 157 4.98 -0.75 -3.52
CA ARG A 157 4.30 -2.04 -3.42
C ARG A 157 4.02 -2.41 -1.97
N VAL A 158 2.79 -2.77 -1.68
CA VAL A 158 2.41 -3.39 -0.41
C VAL A 158 2.91 -4.82 -0.37
N VAL A 159 3.55 -5.22 0.73
CA VAL A 159 4.10 -6.56 0.95
C VAL A 159 3.23 -7.34 1.93
N ARG A 160 2.87 -6.72 3.06
CA ARG A 160 2.04 -7.32 4.10
C ARG A 160 1.12 -6.31 4.74
N VAL A 161 -0.06 -6.77 5.12
CA VAL A 161 -1.05 -6.05 5.91
C VAL A 161 -1.32 -6.85 7.17
N ASN A 162 -1.22 -6.23 8.34
CA ASN A 162 -1.44 -6.86 9.65
C ASN A 162 -0.61 -8.15 9.88
N GLY A 163 0.61 -8.18 9.31
CA GLY A 163 1.51 -9.33 9.41
C GLY A 163 1.31 -10.41 8.34
N TYR A 164 0.22 -10.36 7.58
CA TYR A 164 -0.13 -11.35 6.55
C TYR A 164 0.27 -10.89 5.14
N GLU A 165 0.65 -11.83 4.29
CA GLU A 165 0.79 -11.59 2.85
C GLU A 165 -0.57 -11.80 2.17
N GLY A 166 -0.90 -10.98 1.20
CA GLY A 166 -2.23 -10.74 0.64
C GLY A 166 -3.08 -11.90 0.12
N ASN A 167 -2.69 -13.15 0.32
CA ASN A 167 -3.48 -14.33 -0.06
C ASN A 167 -3.36 -15.46 0.98
N GLU A 168 -3.05 -15.15 2.24
CA GLU A 168 -3.08 -16.14 3.31
C GLU A 168 -4.52 -16.29 3.81
N GLU A 169 -5.00 -17.52 4.00
CA GLU A 169 -6.38 -17.84 4.41
C GLU A 169 -6.81 -17.13 5.72
N ASP A 170 -5.86 -16.75 6.57
CA ASP A 170 -6.09 -16.07 7.86
C ASP A 170 -5.91 -14.54 7.79
N SER A 171 -5.66 -13.97 6.59
CA SER A 171 -5.50 -12.52 6.47
C SER A 171 -6.84 -11.83 6.53
N ALA A 172 -6.94 -10.73 7.30
CA ALA A 172 -8.06 -9.81 7.16
C ALA A 172 -8.14 -9.33 5.70
N PRO A 173 -9.32 -9.36 5.08
CA PRO A 173 -9.47 -8.93 3.70
C PRO A 173 -9.13 -7.45 3.56
N TYR A 174 -8.50 -7.09 2.46
CA TYR A 174 -8.24 -5.69 2.11
C TYR A 174 -8.24 -5.53 0.58
N ALA A 175 -8.44 -4.31 0.11
CA ALA A 175 -8.24 -3.93 -1.27
C ALA A 175 -7.33 -2.71 -1.37
N ILE A 176 -6.65 -2.55 -2.50
CA ILE A 176 -5.85 -1.37 -2.78
C ILE A 176 -6.43 -0.72 -4.03
N GLU A 177 -6.84 0.53 -3.88
CA GLU A 177 -7.37 1.35 -4.95
C GLU A 177 -6.59 2.66 -5.00
N GLU A 178 -5.98 2.99 -6.15
CA GLU A 178 -5.12 4.16 -6.31
C GLU A 178 -4.03 4.25 -5.21
N SER A 179 -4.17 5.21 -4.30
CA SER A 179 -3.24 5.47 -3.18
C SER A 179 -3.84 5.14 -1.81
N VAL A 180 -4.94 4.41 -1.75
CA VAL A 180 -5.61 4.03 -0.50
C VAL A 180 -5.69 2.52 -0.34
N LEU A 181 -5.64 2.09 0.91
CA LEU A 181 -5.93 0.73 1.34
C LEU A 181 -7.32 0.73 1.99
N LEU A 182 -8.20 -0.11 1.49
CA LEU A 182 -9.56 -0.33 2.00
C LEU A 182 -9.55 -1.53 2.94
N SER A 183 -10.17 -1.41 4.10
CA SER A 183 -10.27 -2.45 5.12
C SER A 183 -11.40 -2.15 6.10
N ASP A 184 -11.84 -3.16 6.83
CA ASP A 184 -12.77 -2.99 7.95
C ASP A 184 -12.04 -2.77 9.29
N ASP A 185 -10.70 -2.80 9.28
CA ASP A 185 -9.87 -2.49 10.44
C ASP A 185 -9.60 -0.99 10.58
N THR A 186 -9.68 -0.46 11.80
CA THR A 186 -9.38 0.94 12.12
C THR A 186 -7.88 1.26 12.15
N ILE A 187 -7.04 0.24 12.32
CA ILE A 187 -5.58 0.34 12.38
C ILE A 187 -4.98 -0.71 11.47
N ILE A 188 -4.06 -0.30 10.62
CA ILE A 188 -3.35 -1.18 9.69
C ILE A 188 -1.86 -1.15 9.99
N ASP A 189 -1.28 -2.29 10.29
CA ASP A 189 0.17 -2.50 10.33
C ASP A 189 0.67 -2.90 8.94
N LEU A 190 1.23 -1.93 8.22
CA LEU A 190 1.67 -2.07 6.83
C LEU A 190 3.16 -2.40 6.75
N GLN A 191 3.53 -3.37 5.91
CA GLN A 191 4.88 -3.55 5.40
C GLN A 191 4.87 -3.34 3.90
N TYR A 192 5.75 -2.47 3.39
CA TYR A 192 5.76 -2.08 2.00
C TYR A 192 7.17 -1.83 1.45
N VAL A 193 7.34 -1.95 0.15
CA VAL A 193 8.53 -1.51 -0.57
C VAL A 193 8.40 -0.02 -0.85
N TYR A 194 9.40 0.74 -0.43
CA TYR A 194 9.39 2.18 -0.64
C TYR A 194 10.36 2.61 -1.74
N GLN A 195 10.13 3.78 -2.31
CA GLN A 195 10.99 4.40 -3.31
C GLN A 195 12.35 4.78 -2.70
N HIS A 196 13.30 3.84 -2.74
CA HIS A 196 14.63 4.03 -2.18
C HIS A 196 15.56 4.70 -3.19
N THR A 197 15.90 5.98 -2.97
CA THR A 197 16.70 6.79 -3.88
C THR A 197 18.20 6.82 -3.56
N THR A 198 18.61 6.39 -2.36
CA THR A 198 20.00 6.44 -1.90
C THR A 198 20.80 5.27 -2.44
N VAL A 199 21.49 5.49 -3.55
CA VAL A 199 22.27 4.47 -4.30
C VAL A 199 23.34 3.77 -3.45
N ALA A 200 23.95 4.49 -2.49
CA ALA A 200 25.01 3.95 -1.62
C ALA A 200 24.57 2.76 -0.77
N ASN A 201 23.28 2.62 -0.50
CA ASN A 201 22.71 1.55 0.32
C ASN A 201 22.25 0.34 -0.51
N TRP A 202 22.40 0.37 -1.82
CA TRP A 202 21.97 -0.72 -2.69
C TRP A 202 22.86 -1.94 -2.52
N THR A 203 22.23 -3.10 -2.42
CA THR A 203 22.98 -4.38 -2.37
C THR A 203 23.50 -4.76 -3.75
N GLN A 204 24.57 -5.56 -3.81
CA GLN A 204 25.16 -5.97 -5.08
C GLN A 204 24.17 -6.75 -5.97
N ASP A 205 23.33 -7.59 -5.36
CA ASP A 205 22.30 -8.34 -6.08
C ASP A 205 21.28 -7.40 -6.75
N PHE A 206 20.87 -6.34 -6.03
CA PHE A 206 20.00 -5.31 -6.59
C PHE A 206 20.67 -4.53 -7.71
N ILE A 207 21.93 -4.14 -7.53
CA ILE A 207 22.71 -3.40 -8.55
C ILE A 207 22.80 -4.22 -9.84
N ASN A 208 23.08 -5.51 -9.75
CA ASN A 208 23.17 -6.39 -10.91
C ASN A 208 21.81 -6.54 -11.62
N ALA A 209 20.72 -6.70 -10.85
CA ALA A 209 19.37 -6.75 -11.39
C ALA A 209 18.99 -5.41 -12.06
N PHE A 210 19.25 -4.31 -11.39
CA PHE A 210 18.95 -2.97 -11.88
C PHE A 210 19.75 -2.64 -13.17
N ALA A 211 21.04 -2.97 -13.21
CA ALA A 211 21.86 -2.73 -14.39
C ALA A 211 21.34 -3.52 -15.62
N ALA A 212 20.92 -4.77 -15.43
CA ALA A 212 20.32 -5.57 -16.49
C ALA A 212 18.97 -4.99 -16.96
N LEU A 213 18.12 -4.54 -16.03
CA LEU A 213 16.83 -3.91 -16.33
C LEU A 213 17.03 -2.58 -17.05
N LEU A 214 17.89 -1.71 -16.54
CA LEU A 214 18.19 -0.41 -17.16
C LEU A 214 18.75 -0.59 -18.57
N ALA A 215 19.70 -1.53 -18.75
CA ALA A 215 20.24 -1.86 -20.06
C ALA A 215 19.15 -2.38 -21.01
N SER A 216 18.16 -3.13 -20.54
CA SER A 216 17.05 -3.60 -21.37
C SER A 216 16.19 -2.48 -21.93
N TYR A 217 15.97 -1.41 -21.17
CA TYR A 217 15.20 -0.24 -21.59
C TYR A 217 15.91 0.58 -22.68
N VAL A 218 17.22 0.74 -22.54
CA VAL A 218 17.99 1.58 -23.45
C VAL A 218 18.59 0.81 -24.64
N ALA A 219 18.46 -0.53 -24.64
CA ALA A 219 19.08 -1.39 -25.64
C ALA A 219 18.70 -1.01 -27.08
N ALA A 220 17.41 -0.81 -27.35
CA ALA A 220 16.93 -0.48 -28.68
C ALA A 220 17.46 0.88 -29.18
N GLU A 221 17.58 1.85 -28.29
CA GLU A 221 18.06 3.20 -28.59
C GLU A 221 19.59 3.23 -28.83
N ILE A 222 20.35 2.38 -28.09
CA ILE A 222 21.82 2.40 -28.14
C ILE A 222 22.37 1.42 -29.17
N THR A 223 21.74 0.23 -29.31
CA THR A 223 22.29 -0.87 -30.14
C THR A 223 21.47 -1.14 -31.40
N GLU A 224 20.38 -0.40 -31.62
CA GLU A 224 19.42 -0.62 -32.73
C GLU A 224 18.86 -2.07 -32.73
N SER A 225 18.95 -2.80 -31.60
CA SER A 225 18.58 -4.20 -31.50
C SER A 225 17.55 -4.43 -30.41
N VAL A 226 16.31 -4.73 -30.77
CA VAL A 226 15.22 -5.10 -29.87
C VAL A 226 15.52 -6.43 -29.16
N GLY A 227 16.08 -7.41 -29.87
CA GLY A 227 16.40 -8.73 -29.31
C GLY A 227 17.44 -8.68 -28.17
N ARG A 228 18.34 -7.68 -28.18
CA ARG A 228 19.28 -7.47 -27.06
C ARG A 228 18.54 -7.05 -25.80
N GLY A 229 17.54 -6.16 -25.92
CA GLY A 229 16.70 -5.73 -24.79
C GLY A 229 15.92 -6.88 -24.16
N GLU A 230 15.32 -7.75 -24.99
CA GLU A 230 14.61 -8.94 -24.50
C GLU A 230 15.54 -9.91 -23.74
N THR A 231 16.77 -10.12 -24.24
CA THR A 231 17.75 -10.97 -23.59
C THR A 231 18.15 -10.43 -22.21
N LEU A 232 18.36 -9.12 -22.10
CA LEU A 232 18.69 -8.45 -20.85
C LEU A 232 17.49 -8.44 -19.87
N ARG A 233 16.26 -8.34 -20.37
CA ARG A 233 15.06 -8.49 -19.57
C ARG A 233 14.95 -9.87 -18.93
N LYS A 234 15.20 -10.93 -19.70
CA LYS A 234 15.25 -12.30 -19.19
C LYS A 234 16.39 -12.50 -18.17
N GLN A 235 17.52 -11.84 -18.37
CA GLN A 235 18.62 -11.84 -17.40
C GLN A 235 18.19 -11.17 -16.07
N PHE A 236 17.52 -10.04 -16.11
CA PHE A 236 16.94 -9.40 -14.93
C PHE A 236 15.99 -10.36 -14.18
N GLU A 237 15.06 -10.98 -14.87
CA GLU A 237 14.12 -11.94 -14.29
C GLU A 237 14.84 -13.13 -13.65
N ALA A 238 15.90 -13.65 -14.30
CA ALA A 238 16.72 -14.73 -13.78
C ALA A 238 17.50 -14.34 -12.51
N ILE A 239 17.88 -13.06 -12.35
CA ILE A 239 18.54 -12.56 -11.14
C ILE A 239 17.52 -12.40 -10.00
N VAL A 240 16.30 -11.89 -10.28
CA VAL A 240 15.28 -11.64 -9.26
C VAL A 240 14.65 -12.93 -8.75
N ALA A 241 14.44 -13.95 -9.59
CA ALA A 241 13.76 -15.19 -9.22
C ALA A 241 14.39 -15.95 -8.02
N PRO A 242 15.73 -16.10 -7.94
CA PRO A 242 16.38 -16.70 -6.76
C PRO A 242 16.28 -15.85 -5.49
N GLN A 243 16.20 -14.52 -5.62
CA GLN A 243 16.12 -13.61 -4.48
C GLN A 243 14.81 -13.79 -3.73
N LYS A 244 13.72 -14.09 -4.42
CA LYS A 244 12.43 -14.42 -3.78
C LYS A 244 12.59 -15.58 -2.78
N ARG A 245 13.27 -16.65 -3.19
CA ARG A 245 13.52 -17.84 -2.33
C ARG A 245 14.42 -17.53 -1.13
N ARG A 246 15.47 -16.71 -1.33
CA ARG A 246 16.41 -16.32 -0.25
C ARG A 246 15.76 -15.40 0.77
N ASN A 247 14.89 -14.50 0.31
CA ASN A 247 14.18 -13.58 1.19
C ASN A 247 13.17 -14.32 2.06
N ASP A 248 12.43 -15.27 1.50
CA ASP A 248 11.51 -16.14 2.22
C ASP A 248 12.24 -16.94 3.33
N ALA A 249 13.45 -17.40 3.08
CA ALA A 249 14.28 -18.06 4.08
C ALA A 249 14.78 -17.11 5.19
N ARG A 250 15.11 -15.85 4.85
CA ARG A 250 15.63 -14.85 5.81
C ARG A 250 14.55 -14.22 6.67
N THR A 251 13.33 -14.13 6.16
CA THR A 251 12.18 -13.53 6.90
C THR A 251 11.56 -14.49 7.92
N GLY A 252 12.19 -15.66 8.12
CA GLY A 252 11.66 -16.64 9.08
C GLY A 252 10.30 -17.19 8.66
N LYS A 253 9.96 -17.13 7.37
CA LYS A 253 8.99 -18.04 6.75
C LYS A 253 9.59 -19.47 6.68
N GLY A 254 10.18 -19.92 7.78
CA GLY A 254 10.03 -21.29 8.15
C GLY A 254 8.53 -21.47 8.25
N ARG A 255 7.95 -22.10 7.24
CA ARG A 255 6.69 -22.75 7.37
C ARG A 255 6.65 -23.24 8.81
N THR A 256 5.95 -22.55 9.69
CA THR A 256 5.36 -23.22 10.81
C THR A 256 4.44 -24.19 10.11
N LEU A 257 5.00 -25.38 9.81
CA LEU A 257 4.22 -26.57 9.79
C LEU A 257 3.61 -26.54 11.20
N GLN A 258 2.54 -25.78 11.38
CA GLN A 258 1.54 -26.27 12.30
C GLN A 258 1.31 -27.67 11.75
N PRO A 259 1.76 -28.72 12.46
CA PRO A 259 1.30 -30.01 12.11
C PRO A 259 -0.21 -29.84 12.17
N THR A 260 -0.88 -29.88 11.04
CA THR A 260 -2.24 -30.34 10.96
C THR A 260 -2.17 -31.78 11.45
N PHE A 261 -1.86 -31.93 12.70
CA PHE A 261 -2.18 -33.10 13.46
C PHE A 261 -3.70 -33.06 13.48
N ASN A 262 -4.23 -33.75 12.50
CA ASN A 262 -5.63 -34.10 12.47
C ASN A 262 -5.99 -34.45 13.90
N SER A 263 -6.69 -33.55 14.58
CA SER A 263 -6.96 -33.58 16.00
C SER A 263 -7.67 -34.86 16.43
N GLN A 264 -8.23 -35.61 15.49
CA GLN A 264 -8.86 -36.89 15.69
C GLN A 264 -7.87 -38.01 16.09
N LEU A 265 -6.64 -38.02 15.57
CA LEU A 265 -5.64 -39.01 15.98
C LEU A 265 -5.03 -38.73 17.35
N VAL A 266 -4.92 -37.45 17.74
CA VAL A 266 -4.46 -37.08 19.09
C VAL A 266 -5.58 -37.26 20.12
N ALA A 267 -6.84 -37.00 19.77
CA ALA A 267 -7.99 -37.26 20.61
C ALA A 267 -8.19 -38.76 20.87
N ALA A 268 -8.02 -39.61 19.86
CA ALA A 268 -8.09 -41.07 20.01
C ALA A 268 -7.01 -41.63 20.97
N ARG A 269 -5.80 -41.00 20.99
CA ARG A 269 -4.72 -41.43 21.90
C ARG A 269 -4.94 -40.97 23.34
N ARG A 270 -5.65 -39.87 23.59
CA ARG A 270 -5.99 -39.40 24.94
C ARG A 270 -7.18 -40.13 25.56
N SER A 271 -8.12 -40.63 24.74
CA SER A 271 -9.27 -41.42 25.27
C SER A 271 -8.91 -42.82 25.70
N SER A 272 -7.73 -43.36 25.33
CA SER A 272 -7.29 -44.70 25.73
C SER A 272 -6.49 -44.74 27.07
N ILE A 273 -6.25 -43.60 27.72
CA ILE A 273 -5.44 -43.53 28.96
C ILE A 273 -6.31 -43.35 30.23
N THR A 274 -7.62 -43.25 30.13
CA THR A 274 -8.51 -43.01 31.28
C THR A 274 -9.32 -44.24 31.72
N ASN A 275 -8.89 -45.45 31.38
CA ASN A 275 -9.47 -46.69 31.95
C ASN A 275 -8.37 -47.60 32.51
N TRP A 276 -7.91 -47.25 33.73
CA TRP A 276 -7.39 -48.17 34.76
C TRP A 276 -7.68 -47.61 36.13
#